data_9dc7c7241231ce963cf1e24af0f58d91
#
_entry.id   9dc7c7241231ce963cf1e24af0f58d91
#
_cell.length_a   1.000
_cell.length_b   1.000
_cell.length_c   1.000
_cell.angle_alpha   90.00
_cell.angle_beta   90.00
_cell.angle_gamma   90.00
#
_symmetry.space_group_name_H-M   'P 1'
#
loop_
_entity.id
_entity.type
_entity.pdbx_description
1 polymer ?
#
loop_
_entity_poly.entity_id
_entity_poly.type
_entity_poly.pdbx_seq_one_letter_code
_entity_poly.pdbx_strand_id
1 'polypeptide(L)'
;LIMKLKKRMMTGMLAATLGAMAPVLAQTAEPSPYSSYLFAFFSNNSPYGEQVRYALSDDGYNYTSLNQGRPVVASDTIALKKSIRDPYITRGRDGKTFYMVMTDMRSDEGWQSNDGLILMKSTDLIHWQHTAIDFPTRFPDLTGFDRKNLHAVWAPQIIWDDEVGKYMIYYSIGRHDWEYPTEDPNFKQPYFKLFYSYVSEDFTDITEPKLLFDFGTAAIDGDIVYNPKAKEYVLFFKDEGRSVMNKG
;
A
#
# COMPACT_ATOMS: atom_id res chain seq x y z
N LEU A 1 -18.83 -1.06 4.82
CA LEU A 1 -18.40 -2.43 4.46
C LEU A 1 -18.11 -3.21 5.74
N ILE A 2 -19.04 -4.05 6.20
CA ILE A 2 -18.71 -5.06 7.21
C ILE A 2 -18.18 -6.27 6.42
N MET A 3 -16.93 -6.18 6.00
CA MET A 3 -16.21 -7.36 5.53
C MET A 3 -16.18 -8.38 6.67
N LYS A 4 -16.91 -9.49 6.54
CA LYS A 4 -16.73 -10.65 7.43
C LYS A 4 -15.40 -11.32 7.09
N LEU A 5 -14.28 -10.73 7.47
CA LEU A 5 -13.00 -11.42 7.47
C LEU A 5 -13.01 -12.46 8.59
N LYS A 6 -13.12 -13.73 8.22
CA LYS A 6 -12.89 -14.82 9.17
C LYS A 6 -11.41 -14.87 9.54
N LYS A 7 -11.10 -14.53 10.78
CA LYS A 7 -9.77 -14.66 11.37
C LYS A 7 -9.33 -16.14 11.30
N ARG A 8 -8.49 -16.51 10.33
CA ARG A 8 -7.79 -17.79 10.29
C ARG A 8 -6.32 -17.55 10.62
N MET A 9 -5.96 -17.79 11.86
CA MET A 9 -4.56 -17.98 12.23
C MET A 9 -4.12 -19.36 11.70
N MET A 10 -3.25 -19.38 10.69
CA MET A 10 -2.56 -20.62 10.30
C MET A 10 -1.37 -20.85 11.24
N THR A 11 -1.61 -21.68 12.23
CA THR A 11 -0.52 -22.30 13.00
C THR A 11 0.01 -23.45 12.14
N GLY A 12 1.22 -23.31 11.58
CA GLY A 12 1.84 -24.35 10.78
C GLY A 12 2.20 -25.56 11.62
N MET A 13 1.45 -26.65 11.44
CA MET A 13 1.85 -27.97 11.90
C MET A 13 2.40 -28.72 10.69
N LEU A 14 3.70 -28.97 10.69
CA LEU A 14 4.41 -29.72 9.66
C LEU A 14 4.08 -31.22 9.91
N ALA A 15 3.13 -31.75 9.13
CA ALA A 15 2.93 -33.20 9.03
C ALA A 15 3.43 -33.65 7.65
N ALA A 16 4.57 -34.33 7.63
CA ALA A 16 5.08 -34.98 6.43
C ALA A 16 4.25 -36.23 6.14
N THR A 17 3.40 -36.18 5.11
CA THR A 17 2.80 -37.38 4.52
C THR A 17 3.34 -37.51 3.08
N LEU A 18 4.07 -38.59 2.84
CA LEU A 18 4.37 -39.06 1.49
C LEU A 18 3.03 -39.47 0.83
N GLY A 19 2.53 -38.64 -0.06
CA GLY A 19 1.37 -38.89 -0.89
C GLY A 19 1.76 -38.87 -2.37
N ALA A 20 1.32 -39.86 -3.13
CA ALA A 20 1.56 -40.03 -4.57
C ALA A 20 1.32 -38.75 -5.34
N MET A 21 2.30 -38.35 -6.17
CA MET A 21 2.18 -37.23 -7.11
C MET A 21 1.17 -37.62 -8.20
N ALA A 22 -0.05 -37.13 -8.08
CA ALA A 22 -0.94 -37.06 -9.22
C ALA A 22 -0.40 -35.99 -10.19
N PRO A 23 -0.46 -36.19 -11.54
CA PRO A 23 -0.03 -35.18 -12.46
C PRO A 23 -0.91 -33.94 -12.29
N VAL A 24 -0.29 -32.82 -11.92
CA VAL A 24 -0.92 -31.51 -11.96
C VAL A 24 -1.15 -31.21 -13.45
N LEU A 25 -2.37 -31.43 -13.92
CA LEU A 25 -2.80 -30.89 -15.22
C LEU A 25 -2.60 -29.38 -15.14
N ALA A 26 -1.61 -28.88 -15.89
CA ALA A 26 -1.41 -27.45 -16.07
C ALA A 26 -2.73 -26.88 -16.62
N GLN A 27 -3.46 -26.17 -15.75
CA GLN A 27 -4.63 -25.42 -16.16
C GLN A 27 -4.10 -24.35 -17.12
N THR A 28 -4.39 -24.46 -18.41
CA THR A 28 -4.08 -23.42 -19.38
C THR A 28 -4.85 -22.18 -18.96
N ALA A 29 -4.14 -21.21 -18.41
CA ALA A 29 -4.73 -19.91 -18.08
C ALA A 29 -5.26 -19.30 -19.38
N GLU A 30 -6.50 -18.79 -19.37
CA GLU A 30 -7.01 -18.01 -20.49
C GLU A 30 -5.99 -16.91 -20.83
N PRO A 31 -5.72 -16.65 -22.11
CA PRO A 31 -4.75 -15.65 -22.52
C PRO A 31 -5.13 -14.30 -21.88
N SER A 32 -4.21 -13.70 -21.16
CA SER A 32 -4.41 -12.35 -20.63
C SER A 32 -4.66 -11.39 -21.78
N PRO A 33 -5.67 -10.51 -21.70
CA PRO A 33 -5.88 -9.46 -22.71
C PRO A 33 -4.74 -8.44 -22.72
N TYR A 34 -3.81 -8.53 -21.79
CA TYR A 34 -2.66 -7.64 -21.63
C TYR A 34 -1.38 -8.36 -22.06
N SER A 35 -0.50 -7.64 -22.76
CA SER A 35 0.73 -8.18 -23.33
C SER A 35 1.94 -8.09 -22.41
N SER A 36 1.84 -7.33 -21.31
CA SER A 36 3.00 -7.06 -20.43
C SER A 36 2.57 -6.71 -19.02
N TYR A 37 3.51 -6.83 -18.09
CA TYR A 37 3.39 -6.43 -16.70
C TYR A 37 4.16 -5.14 -16.45
N LEU A 38 3.52 -4.16 -15.82
CA LEU A 38 4.16 -2.93 -15.37
C LEU A 38 4.50 -3.03 -13.88
N PHE A 39 5.76 -2.75 -13.54
CA PHE A 39 6.23 -2.59 -12.18
C PHE A 39 6.56 -1.14 -11.91
N ALA A 40 5.82 -0.49 -10.98
CA ALA A 40 6.13 0.82 -10.45
C ALA A 40 6.91 0.66 -9.15
N PHE A 41 8.04 1.37 -9.01
CA PHE A 41 8.92 1.21 -7.86
C PHE A 41 9.72 2.48 -7.56
N PHE A 42 10.31 2.56 -6.37
CA PHE A 42 11.39 3.46 -5.99
C PHE A 42 12.65 2.63 -5.69
N SER A 43 13.84 3.22 -5.69
CA SER A 43 15.07 2.40 -5.70
C SER A 43 15.83 2.33 -4.38
N ASN A 44 15.85 3.40 -3.59
CA ASN A 44 16.60 3.44 -2.31
C ASN A 44 16.19 4.66 -1.47
N ASN A 45 16.79 4.79 -0.27
CA ASN A 45 16.53 5.85 0.71
C ASN A 45 17.36 7.10 0.43
N SER A 46 17.26 7.67 -0.75
CA SER A 46 17.86 8.96 -1.09
C SER A 46 16.86 9.78 -1.89
N PRO A 47 16.94 11.12 -1.91
CA PRO A 47 16.02 11.96 -2.68
C PRO A 47 15.94 11.61 -4.17
N TYR A 48 17.02 11.12 -4.77
CA TYR A 48 17.04 10.60 -6.13
C TYR A 48 16.43 9.19 -6.21
N GLY A 49 16.60 8.37 -5.17
CA GLY A 49 16.05 7.02 -5.07
C GLY A 49 14.54 7.01 -4.84
N GLU A 50 14.05 7.94 -4.04
CA GLU A 50 12.64 8.09 -3.64
C GLU A 50 11.83 8.83 -4.71
N GLN A 51 11.84 8.30 -5.93
CA GLN A 51 11.13 8.78 -7.09
C GLN A 51 10.55 7.62 -7.89
N VAL A 52 9.44 7.86 -8.59
CA VAL A 52 8.76 6.81 -9.36
C VAL A 52 9.59 6.37 -10.53
N ARG A 53 9.78 5.07 -10.64
CA ARG A 53 10.40 4.37 -11.77
C ARG A 53 9.47 3.28 -12.28
N TYR A 54 9.66 2.93 -13.54
CA TYR A 54 8.93 1.84 -14.18
C TYR A 54 9.89 0.79 -14.72
N ALA A 55 9.42 -0.46 -14.67
CA ALA A 55 10.00 -1.56 -15.41
C ALA A 55 8.88 -2.38 -16.07
N LEU A 56 9.15 -2.97 -17.22
CA LEU A 56 8.24 -3.85 -17.95
C LEU A 56 8.75 -5.27 -17.98
N SER A 57 7.82 -6.21 -18.00
CA SER A 57 8.06 -7.63 -18.17
C SER A 57 6.98 -8.24 -19.06
N ASP A 58 7.38 -9.20 -19.90
CA ASP A 58 6.45 -9.99 -20.71
C ASP A 58 6.06 -11.31 -20.02
N ASP A 59 6.82 -11.74 -19.01
CA ASP A 59 6.62 -12.99 -18.27
C ASP A 59 6.23 -12.82 -16.79
N GLY A 60 6.29 -11.59 -16.27
CA GLY A 60 6.02 -11.26 -14.86
C GLY A 60 7.17 -11.59 -13.91
N TYR A 61 8.31 -12.08 -14.38
CA TYR A 61 9.48 -12.47 -13.59
C TYR A 61 10.72 -11.68 -13.96
N ASN A 62 10.93 -11.43 -15.24
CA ASN A 62 12.10 -10.72 -15.76
C ASN A 62 11.70 -9.30 -16.18
N TYR A 63 12.18 -8.29 -15.46
CA TYR A 63 11.80 -6.91 -15.67
C TYR A 63 12.95 -6.09 -16.26
N THR A 64 12.63 -5.29 -17.27
CA THR A 64 13.54 -4.32 -17.88
C THR A 64 13.12 -2.91 -17.48
N SER A 65 14.03 -2.16 -16.86
CA SER A 65 13.77 -0.77 -16.45
C SER A 65 13.51 0.12 -17.65
N LEU A 66 12.47 0.93 -17.57
CA LEU A 66 12.20 1.99 -18.53
C LEU A 66 13.05 3.23 -18.26
N ASN A 67 13.10 4.16 -19.24
CA ASN A 67 13.81 5.42 -19.12
C ASN A 67 15.27 5.27 -18.65
N GLN A 68 15.93 4.14 -19.00
CA GLN A 68 17.31 3.83 -18.57
C GLN A 68 17.47 3.77 -17.03
N GLY A 69 16.42 3.34 -16.31
CA GLY A 69 16.39 3.31 -14.85
C GLY A 69 16.24 4.68 -14.15
N ARG A 70 16.08 5.74 -14.92
CA ARG A 70 15.83 7.10 -14.38
C ARG A 70 14.36 7.25 -13.98
N PRO A 71 14.04 8.19 -13.06
CA PRO A 71 12.66 8.51 -12.71
C PRO A 71 11.78 8.82 -13.93
N VAL A 72 10.52 8.40 -13.88
CA VAL A 72 9.50 8.68 -14.90
C VAL A 72 8.54 9.78 -14.49
N VAL A 73 8.46 10.07 -13.19
CA VAL A 73 7.71 11.20 -12.62
C VAL A 73 8.64 11.96 -11.68
N ALA A 74 8.65 13.28 -11.78
CA ALA A 74 9.43 14.17 -10.93
C ALA A 74 8.72 14.36 -9.59
N SER A 75 9.19 13.66 -8.53
CA SER A 75 8.57 13.67 -7.21
C SER A 75 8.56 15.05 -6.55
N ASP A 76 9.52 15.91 -6.87
CA ASP A 76 9.58 17.30 -6.38
C ASP A 76 8.47 18.20 -6.93
N THR A 77 7.75 17.76 -7.95
CA THR A 77 6.60 18.49 -8.52
C THR A 77 5.25 17.98 -8.02
N ILE A 78 5.18 16.76 -7.48
CA ILE A 78 3.93 16.11 -7.09
C ILE A 78 3.79 15.90 -5.59
N ALA A 79 4.90 15.86 -4.84
CA ALA A 79 4.96 15.54 -3.43
C ALA A 79 5.31 16.77 -2.59
N LEU A 80 4.66 16.95 -1.43
CA LEU A 80 4.98 18.01 -0.47
C LEU A 80 6.38 17.82 0.12
N LYS A 81 6.78 16.57 0.36
CA LYS A 81 8.13 16.20 0.82
C LYS A 81 9.16 16.13 -0.31
N LYS A 82 8.74 16.37 -1.58
CA LYS A 82 9.59 16.29 -2.77
C LYS A 82 10.25 14.92 -3.00
N SER A 83 9.70 13.90 -2.38
CA SER A 83 10.11 12.49 -2.46
C SER A 83 8.89 11.61 -2.29
N ILE A 84 8.93 10.42 -2.87
CA ILE A 84 7.84 9.44 -2.77
C ILE A 84 8.36 8.05 -2.42
N ARG A 85 7.50 7.26 -1.77
CA ARG A 85 7.75 5.84 -1.51
C ARG A 85 6.50 5.02 -1.86
N ASP A 86 6.70 3.72 -1.95
CA ASP A 86 5.64 2.69 -2.04
C ASP A 86 4.61 2.97 -3.15
N PRO A 87 5.05 3.22 -4.41
CA PRO A 87 4.10 3.47 -5.48
C PRO A 87 3.28 2.21 -5.77
N TYR A 88 1.97 2.29 -5.59
CA TYR A 88 1.03 1.25 -5.98
C TYR A 88 0.18 1.73 -7.15
N ILE A 89 0.19 0.98 -8.24
CA ILE A 89 -0.50 1.32 -9.49
C ILE A 89 -1.55 0.27 -9.83
N THR A 90 -2.72 0.72 -10.27
CA THR A 90 -3.78 -0.17 -10.77
C THR A 90 -4.45 0.40 -12.01
N ARG A 91 -5.01 -0.49 -12.84
CA ARG A 91 -5.85 -0.11 -13.97
C ARG A 91 -7.29 0.05 -13.48
N GLY A 92 -7.94 1.12 -13.91
CA GLY A 92 -9.33 1.38 -13.63
C GLY A 92 -10.28 0.36 -14.25
N ARG A 93 -11.49 0.26 -13.69
CA ARG A 93 -12.55 -0.63 -14.20
C ARG A 93 -13.01 -0.28 -15.62
N ASP A 94 -12.78 0.94 -16.06
CA ASP A 94 -13.01 1.39 -17.43
C ASP A 94 -12.01 0.80 -18.44
N GLY A 95 -10.96 0.13 -17.94
CA GLY A 95 -9.89 -0.46 -18.72
C GLY A 95 -8.92 0.54 -19.38
N LYS A 96 -9.10 1.84 -19.13
CA LYS A 96 -8.37 2.94 -19.78
C LYS A 96 -7.64 3.84 -18.81
N THR A 97 -8.24 4.14 -17.67
CA THR A 97 -7.65 5.00 -16.64
C THR A 97 -6.69 4.19 -15.77
N PHE A 98 -5.59 4.80 -15.39
CA PHE A 98 -4.65 4.27 -14.41
C PHE A 98 -4.67 5.15 -13.17
N TYR A 99 -4.65 4.52 -12.01
CA TYR A 99 -4.58 5.17 -10.72
C TYR A 99 -3.30 4.75 -10.02
N MET A 100 -2.61 5.70 -9.39
CA MET A 100 -1.43 5.42 -8.59
C MET A 100 -1.55 6.16 -7.26
N VAL A 101 -1.22 5.48 -6.17
CA VAL A 101 -1.18 6.04 -4.83
C VAL A 101 0.21 5.80 -4.23
N MET A 102 0.70 6.75 -3.45
CA MET A 102 2.07 6.72 -2.94
C MET A 102 2.15 7.39 -1.57
N THR A 103 3.17 7.01 -0.80
CA THR A 103 3.58 7.70 0.41
C THR A 103 4.31 9.01 0.05
N ASP A 104 3.85 10.15 0.57
CA ASP A 104 4.54 11.43 0.49
C ASP A 104 5.58 11.50 1.62
N MET A 105 6.77 11.00 1.37
CA MET A 105 7.80 10.84 2.39
C MET A 105 9.19 11.07 1.84
N ARG A 106 10.05 11.62 2.71
CA ARG A 106 11.47 11.82 2.46
C ARG A 106 12.29 11.25 3.62
N SER A 107 12.97 10.12 3.40
CA SER A 107 13.61 9.35 4.47
C SER A 107 14.82 10.05 5.10
N ASP A 108 15.51 10.96 4.40
CA ASP A 108 16.61 11.75 4.96
C ASP A 108 16.12 12.84 5.94
N GLU A 109 14.80 13.14 5.98
CA GLU A 109 14.15 13.95 7.01
C GLU A 109 13.67 13.12 8.21
N GLY A 110 13.83 11.81 8.17
CA GLY A 110 13.39 10.85 9.19
C GLY A 110 12.19 10.01 8.76
N TRP A 111 12.04 8.84 9.39
CA TRP A 111 10.96 7.89 9.08
C TRP A 111 9.57 8.42 9.41
N GLN A 112 9.46 9.40 10.31
CA GLN A 112 8.23 10.11 10.65
C GLN A 112 8.06 11.44 9.88
N SER A 113 8.76 11.62 8.78
CA SER A 113 8.69 12.87 7.99
C SER A 113 7.40 13.02 7.20
N ASN A 114 6.56 11.98 7.18
CA ASN A 114 5.40 11.88 6.31
C ASN A 114 4.09 12.12 7.06
N ASP A 115 3.28 13.03 6.53
CA ASP A 115 1.96 13.38 7.06
C ASP A 115 0.83 13.09 6.04
N GLY A 116 1.14 12.46 4.92
CA GLY A 116 0.15 12.33 3.86
C GLY A 116 0.49 11.36 2.73
N LEU A 117 -0.36 11.41 1.73
CA LEU A 117 -0.36 10.52 0.57
C LEU A 117 -0.45 11.33 -0.72
N ILE A 118 -0.07 10.70 -1.83
CA ILE A 118 -0.25 11.27 -3.16
C ILE A 118 -1.22 10.39 -3.94
N LEU A 119 -2.20 11.06 -4.57
CA LEU A 119 -3.14 10.45 -5.50
C LEU A 119 -2.76 10.88 -6.93
N MET A 120 -2.74 9.94 -7.86
CA MET A 120 -2.44 10.23 -9.26
C MET A 120 -3.37 9.48 -10.20
N LYS A 121 -3.74 10.14 -11.31
CA LYS A 121 -4.61 9.58 -12.35
C LYS A 121 -4.04 9.90 -13.74
N SER A 122 -4.02 8.90 -14.64
CA SER A 122 -3.52 9.01 -16.01
C SER A 122 -4.32 8.11 -16.96
N THR A 123 -4.29 8.42 -18.26
CA THR A 123 -4.81 7.55 -19.32
C THR A 123 -3.71 6.98 -20.22
N ASP A 124 -2.46 7.38 -20.00
CA ASP A 124 -1.34 6.99 -20.87
C ASP A 124 -0.07 6.58 -20.09
N LEU A 125 -0.09 6.62 -18.75
CA LEU A 125 1.04 6.31 -17.86
C LEU A 125 2.22 7.32 -17.95
N ILE A 126 2.06 8.39 -18.71
CA ILE A 126 3.08 9.41 -18.96
C ILE A 126 2.65 10.76 -18.37
N HIS A 127 1.43 11.17 -18.69
CA HIS A 127 0.86 12.42 -18.21
C HIS A 127 -0.07 12.15 -17.02
N TRP A 128 0.28 12.69 -15.86
CA TRP A 128 -0.41 12.45 -14.61
C TRP A 128 -1.05 13.71 -14.05
N GLN A 129 -2.35 13.63 -13.76
CA GLN A 129 -2.98 14.53 -12.80
C GLN A 129 -2.63 14.04 -11.39
N HIS A 130 -2.36 14.94 -10.45
CA HIS A 130 -1.97 14.56 -9.10
C HIS A 130 -2.58 15.47 -8.04
N THR A 131 -2.71 14.94 -6.84
CA THR A 131 -3.07 15.70 -5.63
C THR A 131 -2.31 15.11 -4.45
N ALA A 132 -1.66 15.95 -3.67
CA ALA A 132 -1.08 15.58 -2.39
C ALA A 132 -2.11 15.83 -1.29
N ILE A 133 -2.40 14.81 -0.50
CA ILE A 133 -3.30 14.86 0.66
C ILE A 133 -2.45 14.96 1.93
N ASP A 134 -2.39 16.15 2.49
CA ASP A 134 -1.78 16.41 3.80
C ASP A 134 -2.84 16.22 4.89
N PHE A 135 -2.74 15.17 5.68
CA PHE A 135 -3.77 14.76 6.63
C PHE A 135 -4.07 15.83 7.69
N PRO A 136 -3.08 16.48 8.32
CA PRO A 136 -3.35 17.55 9.28
C PRO A 136 -4.10 18.75 8.70
N THR A 137 -3.85 19.07 7.43
CA THR A 137 -4.55 20.16 6.75
C THR A 137 -5.92 19.73 6.26
N ARG A 138 -6.02 18.50 5.75
CA ARG A 138 -7.28 17.98 5.19
C ARG A 138 -8.30 17.62 6.26
N PHE A 139 -7.83 17.21 7.44
CA PHE A 139 -8.67 16.73 8.54
C PHE A 139 -8.33 17.45 9.86
N PRO A 140 -8.45 18.80 9.92
CA PRO A 140 -8.01 19.59 11.07
C PRO A 140 -8.79 19.29 12.36
N ASP A 141 -10.04 18.85 12.21
CA ASP A 141 -10.92 18.55 13.34
C ASP A 141 -10.85 17.07 13.79
N LEU A 142 -10.11 16.22 13.06
CA LEU A 142 -9.99 14.81 13.38
C LEU A 142 -8.95 14.60 14.48
N THR A 143 -9.42 14.17 15.65
CA THR A 143 -8.57 14.01 16.84
C THR A 143 -7.37 13.09 16.57
N GLY A 144 -6.17 13.62 16.85
CA GLY A 144 -4.91 12.90 16.71
C GLY A 144 -4.35 12.82 15.30
N PHE A 145 -4.92 13.57 14.35
CA PHE A 145 -4.41 13.73 12.99
C PHE A 145 -3.68 15.06 12.78
N ASP A 146 -3.45 15.81 13.85
CA ASP A 146 -2.58 16.98 13.82
C ASP A 146 -1.10 16.58 13.77
N ARG A 147 -0.23 17.51 13.33
CA ARG A 147 1.22 17.28 13.13
C ARG A 147 1.97 16.86 14.39
N LYS A 148 1.43 17.09 15.59
CA LYS A 148 2.06 16.68 16.84
C LYS A 148 1.81 15.21 17.15
N ASN A 149 0.62 14.73 16.82
CA ASN A 149 0.18 13.39 17.17
C ASN A 149 0.35 12.37 16.02
N LEU A 150 0.23 12.82 14.76
CA LEU A 150 0.45 11.95 13.61
C LEU A 150 1.95 11.58 13.53
N HIS A 151 2.23 10.29 13.55
CA HIS A 151 3.58 9.76 13.41
C HIS A 151 3.94 9.50 11.95
N ALA A 152 3.04 8.84 11.23
CA ALA A 152 3.22 8.53 9.82
C ALA A 152 1.93 8.05 9.15
N VAL A 153 1.86 8.21 7.82
CA VAL A 153 0.83 7.65 6.93
C VAL A 153 1.55 6.91 5.80
N TRP A 154 1.63 5.57 5.86
CA TRP A 154 2.51 4.78 5.02
C TRP A 154 1.80 3.82 4.09
N ALA A 155 2.48 3.54 2.96
CA ALA A 155 2.23 2.45 2.04
C ALA A 155 0.75 2.32 1.63
N PRO A 156 0.18 3.35 0.97
CA PRO A 156 -1.20 3.27 0.50
C PRO A 156 -1.31 2.27 -0.64
N GLN A 157 -2.41 1.54 -0.63
CA GLN A 157 -2.85 0.74 -1.76
C GLN A 157 -4.29 1.07 -2.12
N ILE A 158 -4.77 0.60 -3.26
CA ILE A 158 -6.10 0.93 -3.78
C ILE A 158 -6.80 -0.33 -4.27
N ILE A 159 -8.09 -0.46 -3.92
CA ILE A 159 -8.97 -1.50 -4.41
C ILE A 159 -10.33 -0.92 -4.77
N TRP A 160 -11.02 -1.52 -5.73
CA TRP A 160 -12.42 -1.20 -5.99
C TRP A 160 -13.32 -1.93 -4.99
N ASP A 161 -14.20 -1.18 -4.33
CA ASP A 161 -15.25 -1.72 -3.46
C ASP A 161 -16.55 -1.87 -4.27
N ASP A 162 -16.90 -3.10 -4.61
CA ASP A 162 -18.09 -3.40 -5.40
C ASP A 162 -19.40 -3.11 -4.64
N GLU A 163 -19.40 -3.14 -3.30
CA GLU A 163 -20.58 -2.89 -2.49
C GLU A 163 -20.91 -1.39 -2.42
N VAL A 164 -19.88 -0.56 -2.34
CA VAL A 164 -20.00 0.91 -2.25
C VAL A 164 -19.96 1.56 -3.63
N GLY A 165 -19.37 0.87 -4.62
CA GLY A 165 -19.18 1.41 -5.96
C GLY A 165 -18.13 2.51 -6.04
N LYS A 166 -17.06 2.43 -5.24
CA LYS A 166 -16.00 3.44 -5.16
C LYS A 166 -14.63 2.80 -5.02
N TYR A 167 -13.59 3.54 -5.40
CA TYR A 167 -12.23 3.18 -5.02
C TYR A 167 -12.02 3.45 -3.53
N MET A 168 -11.54 2.44 -2.84
CA MET A 168 -11.09 2.49 -1.45
C MET A 168 -9.56 2.47 -1.45
N ILE A 169 -8.94 3.47 -0.85
CA ILE A 169 -7.53 3.41 -0.50
C ILE A 169 -7.39 2.95 0.94
N TYR A 170 -6.37 2.16 1.23
CA TYR A 170 -6.06 1.73 2.59
C TYR A 170 -4.57 1.86 2.83
N TYR A 171 -4.20 2.16 4.05
CA TYR A 171 -2.86 2.60 4.42
C TYR A 171 -2.61 2.38 5.91
N SER A 172 -1.34 2.40 6.31
CA SER A 172 -0.97 2.30 7.71
C SER A 172 -0.86 3.68 8.34
N ILE A 173 -1.45 3.87 9.52
CA ILE A 173 -1.29 5.08 10.33
C ILE A 173 -0.59 4.71 11.62
N GLY A 174 0.47 5.45 11.96
CA GLY A 174 1.08 5.51 13.26
C GLY A 174 0.76 6.84 13.94
N ARG A 175 0.61 6.83 15.28
CA ARG A 175 0.41 8.05 16.09
C ARG A 175 1.30 8.02 17.33
N HIS A 176 1.76 9.19 17.73
CA HIS A 176 2.61 9.33 18.91
C HIS A 176 1.87 9.09 20.24
N ASP A 177 0.55 9.31 20.25
CA ASP A 177 -0.30 9.09 21.42
C ASP A 177 -0.84 7.64 21.54
N TRP A 178 -0.44 6.75 20.63
CA TRP A 178 -0.78 5.33 20.75
C TRP A 178 0.35 4.57 21.43
N GLU A 179 -0.02 3.79 22.44
CA GLU A 179 0.88 2.86 23.08
C GLU A 179 0.85 1.50 22.36
N TYR A 180 2.05 0.95 22.15
CA TYR A 180 2.16 -0.42 21.61
C TYR A 180 1.65 -1.42 22.65
N PRO A 181 0.74 -2.35 22.31
CA PRO A 181 0.16 -3.32 23.25
C PRO A 181 1.17 -4.42 23.59
N THR A 182 2.10 -4.13 24.49
CA THR A 182 3.13 -5.06 24.98
C THR A 182 3.29 -4.96 26.48
N GLU A 183 3.68 -6.08 27.13
CA GLU A 183 4.05 -6.09 28.55
C GLU A 183 5.50 -5.66 28.79
N ASP A 184 6.32 -5.55 27.72
CA ASP A 184 7.71 -5.09 27.83
C ASP A 184 7.76 -3.55 27.88
N PRO A 185 8.12 -2.94 29.05
CA PRO A 185 8.18 -1.49 29.20
C PRO A 185 9.32 -0.85 28.41
N ASN A 186 10.28 -1.65 27.90
CA ASN A 186 11.40 -1.17 27.10
C ASN A 186 11.10 -1.19 25.59
N PHE A 187 9.98 -1.76 25.19
CA PHE A 187 9.58 -1.80 23.79
C PHE A 187 9.13 -0.41 23.32
N LYS A 188 9.84 0.17 22.36
CA LYS A 188 9.65 1.56 21.91
C LYS A 188 9.27 1.67 20.42
N GLN A 189 8.70 0.62 19.85
CA GLN A 189 8.27 0.69 18.46
C GLN A 189 6.97 1.49 18.33
N PRO A 190 6.83 2.29 17.27
CA PRO A 190 5.56 2.94 16.96
C PRO A 190 4.45 1.92 16.73
N TYR A 191 3.25 2.24 17.20
CA TYR A 191 2.09 1.40 16.98
C TYR A 191 1.37 1.83 15.71
N PHE A 192 1.22 0.91 14.76
CA PHE A 192 0.54 1.15 13.49
C PHE A 192 -0.73 0.33 13.39
N LYS A 193 -1.77 0.96 12.82
CA LYS A 193 -3.05 0.31 12.48
C LYS A 193 -3.37 0.57 11.02
N LEU A 194 -4.15 -0.32 10.42
CA LEU A 194 -4.63 -0.13 9.04
C LEU A 194 -5.91 0.71 9.04
N PHE A 195 -5.91 1.74 8.22
CA PHE A 195 -7.03 2.65 7.97
C PHE A 195 -7.43 2.61 6.50
N TYR A 196 -8.61 3.13 6.19
CA TYR A 196 -9.09 3.29 4.83
C TYR A 196 -9.85 4.60 4.65
N SER A 197 -9.92 5.05 3.41
CA SER A 197 -10.75 6.15 2.92
C SER A 197 -11.31 5.82 1.56
N TYR A 198 -12.46 6.38 1.20
CA TYR A 198 -12.95 6.34 -0.18
C TYR A 198 -12.46 7.56 -0.94
N VAL A 199 -12.06 7.34 -2.19
CA VAL A 199 -11.56 8.40 -3.07
C VAL A 199 -12.74 9.08 -3.78
N SER A 200 -12.65 10.39 -3.99
CA SER A 200 -13.61 11.16 -4.80
C SER A 200 -13.65 10.67 -6.27
N GLU A 201 -14.75 10.92 -6.98
CA GLU A 201 -14.91 10.46 -8.37
C GLU A 201 -13.86 11.03 -9.32
N ASP A 202 -13.42 12.27 -9.09
CA ASP A 202 -12.38 12.92 -9.86
C ASP A 202 -10.96 12.50 -9.46
N PHE A 203 -10.83 11.70 -8.39
CA PHE A 203 -9.57 11.21 -7.83
C PHE A 203 -8.67 12.32 -7.25
N THR A 204 -9.27 13.36 -6.67
CA THR A 204 -8.53 14.52 -6.12
C THR A 204 -8.65 14.65 -4.61
N ASP A 205 -9.52 13.87 -3.95
CA ASP A 205 -9.78 13.97 -2.52
C ASP A 205 -10.15 12.61 -1.92
N ILE A 206 -10.14 12.52 -0.59
CA ILE A 206 -10.50 11.33 0.17
C ILE A 206 -11.47 11.66 1.31
N THR A 207 -12.27 10.68 1.71
CA THR A 207 -13.07 10.76 2.93
C THR A 207 -12.20 10.70 4.17
N GLU A 208 -12.74 11.09 5.33
CA GLU A 208 -12.06 10.92 6.62
C GLU A 208 -11.57 9.48 6.79
N PRO A 209 -10.36 9.31 7.35
CA PRO A 209 -9.80 8.00 7.70
C PRO A 209 -10.69 7.22 8.66
N LYS A 210 -10.96 5.97 8.33
CA LYS A 210 -11.67 5.03 9.20
C LYS A 210 -10.80 3.84 9.50
N LEU A 211 -10.86 3.35 10.73
CA LEU A 211 -10.14 2.15 11.13
C LEU A 211 -10.61 0.96 10.26
N LEU A 212 -9.66 0.31 9.58
CA LEU A 212 -9.88 -0.93 8.85
C LEU A 212 -9.61 -2.13 9.76
N PHE A 213 -8.41 -2.20 10.33
CA PHE A 213 -8.00 -3.25 11.25
C PHE A 213 -7.02 -2.75 12.32
N ASP A 214 -7.22 -3.26 13.52
CA ASP A 214 -6.27 -3.21 14.63
C ASP A 214 -5.96 -4.65 15.05
N PHE A 215 -4.75 -5.10 14.78
CA PHE A 215 -4.33 -6.47 15.04
C PHE A 215 -3.64 -6.67 16.38
N GLY A 216 -3.51 -5.62 17.18
CA GLY A 216 -2.73 -5.67 18.42
C GLY A 216 -1.23 -5.77 18.17
N THR A 217 -0.78 -5.38 16.97
CA THR A 217 0.64 -5.30 16.58
C THR A 217 0.81 -4.18 15.57
N ALA A 218 2.05 -3.72 15.33
CA ALA A 218 2.32 -2.69 14.34
C ALA A 218 2.15 -3.27 12.92
N ALA A 219 0.94 -3.15 12.36
CA ALA A 219 0.60 -3.63 11.03
C ALA A 219 0.91 -2.56 9.98
N ILE A 220 1.84 -2.87 9.07
CA ILE A 220 2.20 -2.01 7.93
C ILE A 220 2.15 -2.81 6.62
N ASP A 221 2.29 -2.10 5.49
CA ASP A 221 2.38 -2.68 4.15
C ASP A 221 1.21 -3.66 3.84
N GLY A 222 -0.02 -3.22 4.14
CA GLY A 222 -1.21 -4.03 3.89
C GLY A 222 -1.46 -4.24 2.40
N ASP A 223 -1.76 -5.49 1.98
CA ASP A 223 -2.15 -5.85 0.61
C ASP A 223 -3.40 -6.70 0.63
N ILE A 224 -4.48 -6.22 -0.01
CA ILE A 224 -5.76 -6.91 -0.08
C ILE A 224 -5.93 -7.49 -1.49
N VAL A 225 -6.03 -8.81 -1.57
CA VAL A 225 -6.26 -9.53 -2.81
C VAL A 225 -7.56 -10.34 -2.76
N TYR A 226 -8.29 -10.36 -3.86
CA TYR A 226 -9.47 -11.21 -3.99
C TYR A 226 -9.09 -12.62 -4.40
N ASN A 227 -9.51 -13.62 -3.63
CA ASN A 227 -9.40 -15.03 -3.98
C ASN A 227 -10.68 -15.51 -4.68
N PRO A 228 -10.70 -15.68 -6.00
CA PRO A 228 -11.91 -16.03 -6.74
C PRO A 228 -12.39 -17.46 -6.46
N LYS A 229 -11.50 -18.37 -6.04
CA LYS A 229 -11.85 -19.76 -5.68
C LYS A 229 -12.59 -19.83 -4.36
N ALA A 230 -12.14 -19.09 -3.35
CA ALA A 230 -12.76 -19.02 -2.05
C ALA A 230 -13.88 -17.96 -1.96
N LYS A 231 -13.97 -17.06 -2.97
CA LYS A 231 -14.87 -15.90 -3.00
C LYS A 231 -14.72 -15.03 -1.73
N GLU A 232 -13.48 -14.79 -1.37
CA GLU A 232 -13.12 -13.99 -0.20
C GLU A 232 -11.94 -13.05 -0.50
N TYR A 233 -11.85 -11.97 0.26
CA TYR A 233 -10.68 -11.11 0.27
C TYR A 233 -9.68 -11.61 1.32
N VAL A 234 -8.41 -11.61 0.95
CA VAL A 234 -7.29 -11.96 1.83
C VAL A 234 -6.43 -10.73 2.02
N LEU A 235 -6.20 -10.36 3.28
CA LEU A 235 -5.29 -9.28 3.64
C LEU A 235 -3.95 -9.87 4.08
N PHE A 236 -2.89 -9.47 3.39
CA PHE A 236 -1.51 -9.65 3.81
C PHE A 236 -1.03 -8.36 4.46
N PHE A 237 -0.18 -8.45 5.46
CA PHE A 237 0.48 -7.29 6.05
C PHE A 237 1.79 -7.69 6.72
N LYS A 238 2.70 -6.74 6.89
CA LYS A 238 3.93 -6.92 7.64
C LYS A 238 3.66 -6.63 9.12
N ASP A 239 4.04 -7.56 9.99
CA ASP A 239 4.09 -7.34 11.44
C ASP A 239 5.44 -6.71 11.82
N GLU A 240 5.49 -5.39 11.85
CA GLU A 240 6.72 -4.64 12.15
C GLU A 240 7.17 -4.84 13.60
N GLY A 241 6.23 -5.03 14.52
CA GLY A 241 6.54 -5.31 15.92
C GLY A 241 7.34 -6.60 16.11
N ARG A 242 6.90 -7.70 15.49
CA ARG A 242 7.59 -8.99 15.57
C ARG A 242 8.91 -9.03 14.80
N SER A 243 9.03 -8.27 13.72
CA SER A 243 10.26 -8.24 12.93
C SER A 243 11.45 -7.68 13.73
N VAL A 244 11.19 -6.85 14.72
CA VAL A 244 12.20 -6.29 15.63
C VAL A 244 12.55 -7.26 16.76
N MET A 245 11.55 -7.95 17.33
CA MET A 245 11.74 -8.91 18.42
C MET A 245 12.57 -10.15 18.00
N ASN A 246 12.54 -10.54 16.72
CA ASN A 246 13.25 -11.70 16.20
C ASN A 246 14.68 -11.39 15.72
N LYS A 247 15.21 -10.20 15.98
CA LYS A 247 16.59 -9.81 15.67
C LYS A 247 17.51 -9.86 16.89
N GLY A 248 17.03 -10.43 18.00
CA GLY A 248 17.82 -10.69 19.20
C GLY A 248 18.56 -12.00 19.15
#